data_a1ff40c9d0f4602a6d64e00de038fa34
#
_entry.id   a1ff40c9d0f4602a6d64e00de038fa34
#
_cell.length_a   1.000
_cell.length_b   1.000
_cell.length_c   1.000
_cell.angle_alpha   90.00
_cell.angle_beta   90.00
_cell.angle_gamma   90.00
#
_symmetry.space_group_name_H-M   'P 1'
#
loop_
_entity.id
_entity.type
_entity.pdbx_description
1 polymer ?
#
loop_
_entity_poly.entity_id
_entity_poly.type
_entity_poly.pdbx_seq_one_letter_code
_entity_poly.pdbx_strand_id
1 'polypeptide(L)'
;MKSIRNHYKNSKHILVILIALLASAQAQSWNARTSIDAGHSIIYSIFGSDLDGDGFGEVIVLYDNNNTAEELRVYEASAGNTFSTSAIWSDALTTSTNGNDYQQRGLTYGDTDNDGNDEIILAFGGGSHANLLSIYEVTKGTALSSSNPSTTPTKELTLDCDGSVTSISVADLDGDGFAEIYVGCDDANEGIEIIEWNGSNDWATVLTYDWNDGANQISEPADIDGDGALEIAAIDEDGAVGVFSFNGSSLTSETVSNSNPSGTSYDGGGNQIAIFNLDNIGLPEIIVAQQDASNSTEIK
;
A
#
# COMPACT_ATOMS: atom_id res chain seq x y z
N MET A 1 -26.47 27.50 -57.31
CA MET A 1 -25.87 26.15 -57.38
C MET A 1 -24.41 26.03 -56.88
N LYS A 2 -23.78 27.08 -56.38
CA LYS A 2 -22.40 27.01 -55.84
C LYS A 2 -22.27 26.75 -54.33
N SER A 3 -23.36 26.87 -53.59
CA SER A 3 -23.34 26.75 -52.10
C SER A 3 -23.44 25.31 -51.57
N ILE A 4 -24.02 24.40 -52.33
CA ILE A 4 -24.28 23.02 -51.86
C ILE A 4 -23.04 22.11 -52.01
N ARG A 5 -22.10 22.44 -52.89
CA ARG A 5 -20.90 21.59 -53.10
C ARG A 5 -19.82 21.73 -52.02
N ASN A 6 -19.83 22.82 -51.25
CA ASN A 6 -18.83 23.00 -50.21
C ASN A 6 -19.18 22.33 -48.87
N HIS A 7 -20.45 22.05 -48.63
CA HIS A 7 -20.87 21.33 -47.41
C HIS A 7 -20.59 19.83 -47.47
N TYR A 8 -20.58 19.25 -48.67
CA TYR A 8 -20.30 17.81 -48.82
C TYR A 8 -18.82 17.43 -48.73
N LYS A 9 -17.90 18.37 -48.95
CA LYS A 9 -16.47 18.11 -48.80
C LYS A 9 -16.04 18.02 -47.34
N ASN A 10 -16.65 18.80 -46.44
CA ASN A 10 -16.32 18.80 -45.02
C ASN A 10 -16.93 17.62 -44.27
N SER A 11 -18.09 17.10 -44.72
CA SER A 11 -18.71 15.95 -44.08
C SER A 11 -17.93 14.64 -44.31
N LYS A 12 -17.20 14.50 -45.40
CA LYS A 12 -16.38 13.33 -45.68
C LYS A 12 -15.14 13.25 -44.78
N HIS A 13 -14.57 14.38 -44.42
CA HIS A 13 -13.41 14.40 -43.51
C HIS A 13 -13.82 14.10 -42.05
N ILE A 14 -14.99 14.60 -41.64
CA ILE A 14 -15.54 14.31 -40.31
C ILE A 14 -15.89 12.81 -40.20
N LEU A 15 -16.43 12.19 -41.22
CA LEU A 15 -16.78 10.78 -41.23
C LEU A 15 -15.53 9.88 -41.21
N VAL A 16 -14.46 10.26 -41.90
CA VAL A 16 -13.20 9.50 -41.92
C VAL A 16 -12.49 9.62 -40.57
N ILE A 17 -12.50 10.77 -39.90
CA ILE A 17 -11.92 10.96 -38.58
C ILE A 17 -12.73 10.17 -37.51
N LEU A 18 -14.06 10.18 -37.62
CA LEU A 18 -14.91 9.42 -36.69
C LEU A 18 -14.75 7.91 -36.86
N ILE A 19 -14.59 7.41 -38.10
CA ILE A 19 -14.33 6.00 -38.37
C ILE A 19 -12.91 5.61 -37.92
N ALA A 20 -11.93 6.48 -38.06
CA ALA A 20 -10.57 6.24 -37.56
C ALA A 20 -10.52 6.23 -36.02
N LEU A 21 -11.27 7.08 -35.35
CA LEU A 21 -11.42 7.07 -33.89
C LEU A 21 -12.19 5.85 -33.38
N LEU A 22 -13.20 5.39 -34.12
CA LEU A 22 -13.93 4.16 -33.77
C LEU A 22 -13.11 2.89 -34.07
N ALA A 23 -12.24 2.92 -35.06
CA ALA A 23 -11.37 1.78 -35.39
C ALA A 23 -10.19 1.62 -34.42
N SER A 24 -9.85 2.66 -33.66
CA SER A 24 -8.81 2.60 -32.63
C SER A 24 -9.33 2.16 -31.26
N ALA A 25 -10.64 2.15 -31.04
CA ALA A 25 -11.27 1.61 -29.85
C ALA A 25 -11.43 0.08 -29.99
N GLN A 26 -10.35 -0.63 -30.14
CA GLN A 26 -10.38 -2.09 -29.93
C GLN A 26 -10.62 -2.33 -28.46
N ALA A 27 -11.66 -3.08 -28.14
CA ALA A 27 -11.85 -3.56 -26.78
C ALA A 27 -10.58 -4.31 -26.36
N GLN A 28 -9.89 -3.80 -25.38
CA GLN A 28 -8.71 -4.46 -24.85
C GLN A 28 -9.16 -5.78 -24.23
N SER A 29 -8.78 -6.89 -24.82
CA SER A 29 -9.07 -8.19 -24.25
C SER A 29 -8.09 -8.45 -23.10
N TRP A 30 -8.62 -8.68 -21.92
CA TRP A 30 -7.85 -9.12 -20.78
C TRP A 30 -7.60 -10.63 -20.89
N ASN A 31 -6.36 -11.01 -21.07
CA ASN A 31 -5.95 -12.41 -21.05
C ASN A 31 -5.00 -12.62 -19.88
N ALA A 32 -5.19 -13.69 -19.12
CA ALA A 32 -4.19 -14.12 -18.16
C ALA A 32 -2.89 -14.45 -18.93
N ARG A 33 -1.79 -13.81 -18.55
CA ARG A 33 -0.50 -13.94 -19.22
C ARG A 33 0.40 -14.95 -18.54
N THR A 34 0.51 -14.86 -17.23
CA THR A 34 1.36 -15.72 -16.41
C THR A 34 0.69 -15.92 -15.05
N SER A 35 0.80 -17.09 -14.49
CA SER A 35 0.48 -17.38 -13.10
C SER A 35 1.76 -17.77 -12.38
N ILE A 36 1.98 -17.18 -11.22
CA ILE A 36 3.06 -17.55 -10.32
C ILE A 36 2.43 -18.52 -9.32
N ASP A 37 2.84 -19.78 -9.35
CA ASP A 37 2.44 -20.80 -8.38
C ASP A 37 3.65 -21.08 -7.48
N ALA A 38 3.60 -20.56 -6.27
CA ALA A 38 4.68 -20.72 -5.31
C ALA A 38 4.52 -21.99 -4.45
N GLY A 39 3.42 -22.72 -4.61
CA GLY A 39 3.11 -23.90 -3.80
C GLY A 39 2.73 -23.58 -2.36
N HIS A 40 2.54 -22.31 -2.01
CA HIS A 40 2.26 -21.81 -0.66
C HIS A 40 1.15 -20.76 -0.70
N SER A 41 0.54 -20.48 0.45
CA SER A 41 -0.44 -19.40 0.57
C SER A 41 0.24 -18.03 0.44
N ILE A 42 -0.33 -17.15 -0.35
CA ILE A 42 0.09 -15.74 -0.43
C ILE A 42 -0.62 -14.99 0.70
N ILE A 43 0.14 -14.27 1.49
CA ILE A 43 -0.39 -13.42 2.56
C ILE A 43 -0.61 -12.01 2.02
N TYR A 44 0.44 -11.41 1.45
CA TYR A 44 0.41 -10.09 0.82
C TYR A 44 1.11 -10.12 -0.52
N SER A 45 0.67 -9.24 -1.41
CA SER A 45 1.38 -8.94 -2.65
C SER A 45 1.20 -7.47 -3.00
N ILE A 46 2.28 -6.84 -3.39
CA ILE A 46 2.28 -5.49 -3.94
C ILE A 46 2.96 -5.49 -5.30
N PHE A 47 2.52 -4.57 -6.14
CA PHE A 47 3.18 -4.33 -7.41
C PHE A 47 4.18 -3.21 -7.18
N GLY A 48 5.46 -3.56 -7.22
CA GLY A 48 6.54 -2.60 -7.20
C GLY A 48 6.57 -1.81 -8.50
N SER A 49 7.15 -0.63 -8.42
CA SER A 49 7.64 0.06 -9.59
C SER A 49 8.88 -0.68 -10.11
N ASP A 50 9.61 -0.08 -10.99
CA ASP A 50 10.93 -0.53 -11.45
C ASP A 50 11.96 -0.28 -10.33
N LEU A 51 12.04 -1.23 -9.37
CA LEU A 51 12.82 -1.09 -8.14
C LEU A 51 14.32 -0.99 -8.42
N ASP A 52 14.83 -1.77 -9.37
CA ASP A 52 16.26 -1.77 -9.68
C ASP A 52 16.63 -0.85 -10.86
N GLY A 53 15.66 -0.21 -11.51
CA GLY A 53 15.87 0.78 -12.56
C GLY A 53 16.22 0.18 -13.92
N ASP A 54 15.84 -1.08 -14.20
CA ASP A 54 16.15 -1.78 -15.46
C ASP A 54 15.08 -1.58 -16.53
N GLY A 55 13.93 -0.99 -16.18
CA GLY A 55 12.80 -0.70 -17.07
C GLY A 55 11.71 -1.76 -17.05
N PHE A 56 11.79 -2.73 -16.19
CA PHE A 56 10.73 -3.72 -15.90
C PHE A 56 10.21 -3.53 -14.48
N GLY A 57 8.97 -3.90 -14.24
CA GLY A 57 8.36 -3.76 -12.92
C GLY A 57 8.37 -5.08 -12.16
N GLU A 58 8.41 -4.99 -10.84
CA GLU A 58 8.46 -6.11 -9.92
C GLU A 58 7.12 -6.38 -9.24
N VAL A 59 6.95 -7.61 -8.81
CA VAL A 59 5.92 -8.04 -7.88
C VAL A 59 6.59 -8.58 -6.64
N ILE A 60 6.29 -7.97 -5.51
CA ILE A 60 6.79 -8.38 -4.21
C ILE A 60 5.70 -9.20 -3.52
N VAL A 61 6.03 -10.37 -3.02
CA VAL A 61 5.06 -11.32 -2.45
C VAL A 61 5.57 -11.87 -1.13
N LEU A 62 4.72 -11.80 -0.12
CA LEU A 62 4.93 -12.46 1.15
C LEU A 62 4.17 -13.78 1.17
N TYR A 63 4.87 -14.87 1.41
CA TYR A 63 4.34 -16.22 1.47
C TYR A 63 4.28 -16.77 2.90
N ASP A 64 3.18 -17.44 3.21
CA ASP A 64 3.08 -18.33 4.36
C ASP A 64 3.57 -19.73 3.97
N ASN A 65 4.67 -20.14 4.51
CA ASN A 65 5.27 -21.44 4.25
C ASN A 65 4.78 -22.55 5.21
N ASN A 66 3.50 -22.50 5.62
CA ASN A 66 2.83 -23.56 6.38
C ASN A 66 3.69 -24.16 7.52
N ASN A 67 3.93 -23.40 8.57
CA ASN A 67 4.64 -23.81 9.78
C ASN A 67 6.18 -23.91 9.68
N THR A 68 6.79 -23.33 8.68
CA THR A 68 8.26 -23.22 8.67
C THR A 68 8.71 -21.77 8.67
N ALA A 69 9.24 -21.09 7.95
CA ALA A 69 9.52 -19.67 7.94
C ALA A 69 8.68 -19.04 6.84
N GLU A 70 8.23 -17.83 7.06
CA GLU A 70 7.68 -17.03 6.00
C GLU A 70 8.76 -16.63 5.02
N GLU A 71 8.38 -16.35 3.79
CA GLU A 71 9.32 -16.01 2.75
C GLU A 71 8.85 -14.79 1.96
N LEU A 72 9.72 -13.79 1.91
CA LEU A 72 9.55 -12.64 1.05
C LEU A 72 10.20 -12.94 -0.30
N ARG A 73 9.47 -12.74 -1.40
CA ARG A 73 9.97 -13.02 -2.76
C ARG A 73 9.69 -11.85 -3.69
N VAL A 74 10.62 -11.60 -4.59
CA VAL A 74 10.48 -10.63 -5.67
C VAL A 74 10.50 -11.36 -7.01
N TYR A 75 9.53 -11.03 -7.85
CA TYR A 75 9.41 -11.53 -9.22
C TYR A 75 9.45 -10.34 -10.17
N GLU A 76 10.18 -10.46 -11.24
CA GLU A 76 10.38 -9.40 -12.23
C GLU A 76 9.58 -9.68 -13.51
N ALA A 77 9.05 -8.62 -14.08
CA ALA A 77 8.52 -8.64 -15.43
C ALA A 77 9.64 -8.79 -16.46
N SER A 78 9.34 -9.30 -17.63
CA SER A 78 10.27 -9.41 -18.74
C SER A 78 9.67 -8.86 -20.02
N ALA A 79 10.50 -8.68 -21.03
CA ALA A 79 10.04 -8.27 -22.36
C ALA A 79 8.89 -9.13 -22.85
N GLY A 80 7.82 -8.48 -23.34
CA GLY A 80 6.60 -9.17 -23.78
C GLY A 80 5.49 -9.27 -22.75
N ASN A 81 5.56 -8.54 -21.65
CA ASN A 81 4.60 -8.54 -20.54
C ASN A 81 4.40 -9.93 -19.93
N THR A 82 5.47 -10.61 -19.65
CA THR A 82 5.50 -11.87 -18.93
C THR A 82 6.31 -11.72 -17.67
N PHE A 83 5.94 -12.45 -16.62
CA PHE A 83 6.71 -12.53 -15.39
C PHE A 83 7.52 -13.81 -15.34
N SER A 84 8.67 -13.78 -14.70
CA SER A 84 9.38 -14.98 -14.31
C SER A 84 8.48 -15.85 -13.42
N THR A 85 8.50 -17.15 -13.60
CA THR A 85 7.84 -18.09 -12.68
C THR A 85 8.70 -18.45 -11.47
N SER A 86 9.96 -18.01 -11.47
CA SER A 86 10.91 -18.15 -10.36
C SER A 86 11.19 -16.77 -9.78
N ALA A 87 11.23 -16.67 -8.47
CA ALA A 87 11.68 -15.45 -7.80
C ALA A 87 13.11 -15.13 -8.22
N ILE A 88 13.38 -13.86 -8.47
CA ILE A 88 14.74 -13.35 -8.76
C ILE A 88 15.48 -13.04 -7.47
N TRP A 89 14.74 -12.74 -6.41
CA TRP A 89 15.24 -12.56 -5.06
C TRP A 89 14.29 -13.18 -4.05
N SER A 90 14.82 -13.71 -2.96
CA SER A 90 14.01 -14.18 -1.83
C SER A 90 14.79 -14.14 -0.53
N ASP A 91 14.07 -13.90 0.56
CA ASP A 91 14.57 -14.03 1.91
C ASP A 91 13.59 -14.88 2.75
N ALA A 92 14.15 -15.86 3.47
CA ALA A 92 13.42 -16.66 4.44
C ALA A 92 13.44 -15.92 5.78
N LEU A 93 12.31 -15.37 6.20
CA LEU A 93 12.16 -14.59 7.42
C LEU A 93 12.36 -15.51 8.64
N THR A 94 13.61 -15.67 9.06
CA THR A 94 14.01 -16.65 10.07
C THR A 94 13.66 -16.29 11.52
N THR A 95 13.09 -15.12 11.75
CA THR A 95 12.71 -14.64 13.09
C THR A 95 11.51 -15.37 13.69
N SER A 96 10.79 -16.15 12.90
CA SER A 96 9.68 -16.99 13.34
C SER A 96 10.18 -18.30 13.97
N THR A 97 10.39 -18.33 15.26
CA THR A 97 10.77 -19.56 15.95
C THR A 97 9.61 -20.54 16.20
N ASN A 98 8.37 -20.18 15.88
CA ASN A 98 7.18 -21.00 16.16
C ASN A 98 6.02 -20.82 15.14
N GLY A 99 6.29 -20.75 13.91
CA GLY A 99 5.48 -21.21 12.77
C GLY A 99 3.98 -20.86 12.61
N ASN A 100 3.28 -20.20 13.52
CA ASN A 100 1.82 -20.08 13.43
C ASN A 100 1.21 -18.75 13.87
N ASP A 101 1.97 -17.76 14.32
CA ASP A 101 1.39 -16.64 15.06
C ASP A 101 1.49 -15.27 14.39
N TYR A 102 1.98 -15.17 13.16
CA TYR A 102 1.94 -13.89 12.46
C TYR A 102 0.59 -13.70 11.78
N GLN A 103 -0.35 -13.11 12.50
CA GLN A 103 -1.72 -13.00 12.00
C GLN A 103 -1.95 -11.74 11.15
N GLN A 104 -1.14 -10.71 11.33
CA GLN A 104 -1.34 -9.44 10.61
C GLN A 104 0.02 -8.87 10.22
N ARG A 105 0.10 -8.31 9.00
CA ARG A 105 1.36 -7.93 8.37
C ARG A 105 1.10 -6.83 7.35
N GLY A 106 2.10 -6.00 7.16
CA GLY A 106 2.08 -4.98 6.13
C GLY A 106 3.29 -5.11 5.21
N LEU A 107 3.11 -4.84 3.95
CA LEU A 107 4.16 -4.83 2.93
C LEU A 107 3.98 -3.60 2.06
N THR A 108 5.04 -2.80 1.93
CA THR A 108 5.07 -1.61 1.07
C THR A 108 6.47 -1.42 0.49
N TYR A 109 6.67 -0.38 -0.29
CA TYR A 109 7.97 0.05 -0.80
C TYR A 109 7.97 1.55 -1.02
N GLY A 110 9.14 2.16 -1.06
CA GLY A 110 9.35 3.56 -1.39
C GLY A 110 10.75 4.03 -1.01
N ASP A 111 11.18 5.16 -1.54
CA ASP A 111 12.43 5.84 -1.21
C ASP A 111 12.19 6.67 0.06
N THR A 112 12.54 6.09 1.22
CA THR A 112 12.23 6.68 2.52
C THR A 112 13.36 7.52 3.11
N ASP A 113 14.57 7.40 2.55
CA ASP A 113 15.73 8.19 2.98
C ASP A 113 16.18 9.22 1.93
N ASN A 114 15.43 9.30 0.81
CA ASN A 114 15.62 10.23 -0.30
C ASN A 114 17.01 10.11 -0.95
N ASP A 115 17.55 8.89 -1.04
CA ASP A 115 18.82 8.61 -1.68
C ASP A 115 18.68 8.21 -3.16
N GLY A 116 17.44 8.01 -3.63
CA GLY A 116 17.06 7.65 -4.99
C GLY A 116 16.93 6.15 -5.23
N ASN A 117 17.15 5.34 -4.21
CA ASN A 117 16.83 3.91 -4.19
C ASN A 117 15.48 3.70 -3.50
N ASP A 118 14.80 2.62 -3.82
CA ASP A 118 13.57 2.24 -3.11
C ASP A 118 13.89 1.17 -2.08
N GLU A 119 13.27 1.25 -0.90
CA GLU A 119 13.27 0.20 0.10
C GLU A 119 12.05 -0.70 -0.05
N ILE A 120 12.25 -2.01 0.14
CA ILE A 120 11.17 -2.95 0.43
C ILE A 120 10.97 -2.96 1.93
N ILE A 121 9.76 -2.69 2.39
CA ILE A 121 9.43 -2.49 3.79
C ILE A 121 8.37 -3.48 4.21
N LEU A 122 8.70 -4.29 5.22
CA LEU A 122 7.85 -5.33 5.76
C LEU A 122 7.62 -5.09 7.25
N ALA A 123 6.36 -4.94 7.65
CA ALA A 123 5.96 -4.93 9.05
C ALA A 123 5.23 -6.24 9.40
N PHE A 124 5.60 -6.85 10.51
CA PHE A 124 5.02 -8.10 10.96
C PHE A 124 5.06 -8.21 12.48
N GLY A 125 4.12 -8.93 13.02
CA GLY A 125 4.01 -9.13 14.45
C GLY A 125 2.66 -9.69 14.85
N GLY A 126 2.49 -9.90 16.14
CA GLY A 126 1.25 -10.37 16.75
C GLY A 126 1.43 -11.57 17.66
N GLY A 127 0.44 -11.81 18.49
CA GLY A 127 0.45 -12.90 19.45
C GLY A 127 1.47 -12.71 20.55
N SER A 128 2.44 -13.61 20.66
CA SER A 128 3.49 -13.56 21.67
C SER A 128 4.83 -13.03 21.15
N HIS A 129 4.86 -12.51 19.95
CA HIS A 129 6.07 -12.03 19.29
C HIS A 129 6.11 -10.50 19.27
N ALA A 130 7.31 -9.94 19.36
CA ALA A 130 7.51 -8.52 19.17
C ALA A 130 7.13 -8.14 17.72
N ASN A 131 6.45 -7.03 17.57
CA ASN A 131 6.19 -6.46 16.27
C ASN A 131 7.49 -5.86 15.69
N LEU A 132 7.81 -6.20 14.46
CA LEU A 132 9.05 -5.83 13.81
C LEU A 132 8.77 -5.14 12.48
N LEU A 133 9.58 -4.15 12.17
CA LEU A 133 9.72 -3.52 10.88
C LEU A 133 11.07 -3.91 10.29
N SER A 134 11.09 -4.46 9.09
CA SER A 134 12.31 -4.77 8.34
C SER A 134 12.36 -3.97 7.07
N ILE A 135 13.47 -3.30 6.83
CA ILE A 135 13.71 -2.41 5.69
C ILE A 135 14.86 -3.01 4.87
N TYR A 136 14.62 -3.25 3.58
CA TYR A 136 15.60 -3.79 2.64
C TYR A 136 15.81 -2.78 1.52
N GLU A 137 16.98 -2.22 1.42
CA GLU A 137 17.33 -1.25 0.38
C GLU A 137 17.68 -1.94 -0.94
N VAL A 138 17.06 -1.50 -2.02
CA VAL A 138 17.32 -1.97 -3.39
C VAL A 138 18.21 -0.97 -4.11
N THR A 139 19.43 -1.36 -4.42
CA THR A 139 20.35 -0.48 -5.15
C THR A 139 19.94 -0.33 -6.62
N LYS A 140 19.46 0.82 -7.00
CA LYS A 140 19.02 1.17 -8.36
C LYS A 140 20.19 1.14 -9.34
N GLY A 141 19.95 0.63 -10.55
CA GLY A 141 21.01 0.41 -11.55
C GLY A 141 21.82 -0.87 -11.33
N THR A 142 21.46 -1.68 -10.33
CA THR A 142 22.04 -2.99 -10.08
C THR A 142 20.92 -4.02 -10.10
N ALA A 143 20.99 -4.97 -11.04
CA ALA A 143 19.95 -6.00 -11.19
C ALA A 143 19.65 -6.72 -9.86
N LEU A 144 18.38 -6.97 -9.63
CA LEU A 144 17.92 -7.76 -8.50
C LEU A 144 18.54 -9.16 -8.51
N SER A 145 19.02 -9.59 -7.36
CA SER A 145 19.71 -10.87 -7.19
C SER A 145 19.79 -11.23 -5.71
N SER A 146 20.37 -12.35 -5.35
CA SER A 146 20.59 -12.73 -3.94
C SER A 146 21.47 -11.74 -3.12
N SER A 147 21.97 -10.68 -3.74
CA SER A 147 22.77 -9.64 -3.08
C SER A 147 22.26 -8.22 -3.32
N ASN A 148 21.16 -8.06 -4.05
CA ASN A 148 20.45 -6.80 -4.24
C ASN A 148 18.92 -7.04 -4.24
N PRO A 149 18.22 -6.67 -3.18
CA PRO A 149 18.77 -6.24 -1.89
C PRO A 149 19.56 -7.36 -1.17
N SER A 150 20.30 -6.99 -0.14
CA SER A 150 20.87 -7.97 0.79
C SER A 150 19.75 -8.76 1.46
N THR A 151 19.92 -10.05 1.73
CA THR A 151 18.99 -10.85 2.53
C THR A 151 19.09 -10.53 4.04
N THR A 152 20.03 -9.68 4.44
CA THR A 152 20.02 -9.05 5.76
C THR A 152 19.39 -7.68 5.60
N PRO A 153 18.32 -7.35 6.32
CA PRO A 153 17.69 -6.04 6.27
C PRO A 153 18.72 -4.92 6.53
N THR A 154 18.58 -3.82 5.83
CA THR A 154 19.37 -2.60 6.08
C THR A 154 19.07 -2.07 7.47
N LYS A 155 17.81 -2.20 7.89
CA LYS A 155 17.36 -1.84 9.23
C LYS A 155 16.29 -2.81 9.72
N GLU A 156 16.33 -3.09 11.03
CA GLU A 156 15.23 -3.70 11.78
C GLU A 156 14.87 -2.80 12.96
N LEU A 157 13.59 -2.60 13.19
CA LEU A 157 13.03 -1.85 14.31
C LEU A 157 11.99 -2.69 15.03
N THR A 158 11.96 -2.61 16.35
CA THR A 158 10.83 -3.10 17.12
C THR A 158 9.79 -1.99 17.13
N LEU A 159 8.59 -2.31 16.66
CA LEU A 159 7.44 -1.41 16.71
C LEU A 159 6.85 -1.41 18.11
N ASP A 160 6.31 -0.28 18.51
CA ASP A 160 5.67 -0.10 19.81
C ASP A 160 4.20 -0.54 19.81
N CYS A 161 3.76 -1.23 18.77
CA CYS A 161 2.46 -1.88 18.72
C CYS A 161 2.38 -3.02 19.75
N ASP A 162 1.58 -2.91 20.80
CA ASP A 162 1.34 -3.99 21.76
C ASP A 162 0.45 -5.10 21.14
N GLY A 163 -0.39 -4.74 20.17
CA GLY A 163 -1.25 -5.65 19.44
C GLY A 163 -0.63 -6.17 18.14
N SER A 164 -1.39 -6.14 17.08
CA SER A 164 -0.96 -6.61 15.76
C SER A 164 -0.77 -5.46 14.79
N VAL A 165 0.23 -5.58 13.92
CA VAL A 165 0.33 -4.71 12.75
C VAL A 165 -0.82 -5.02 11.79
N THR A 166 -1.56 -4.01 11.40
CA THR A 166 -2.75 -4.14 10.54
C THR A 166 -2.53 -3.64 9.13
N SER A 167 -1.73 -2.59 8.98
CA SER A 167 -1.46 -1.93 7.71
C SER A 167 -0.14 -1.18 7.76
N ILE A 168 0.42 -0.89 6.59
CA ILE A 168 1.63 -0.08 6.43
C ILE A 168 1.55 0.66 5.11
N SER A 169 2.04 1.89 5.06
CA SER A 169 2.28 2.62 3.83
C SER A 169 3.40 3.65 3.99
N VAL A 170 3.76 4.33 2.90
CA VAL A 170 4.89 5.26 2.82
C VAL A 170 4.48 6.51 2.09
N ALA A 171 4.73 7.69 2.67
CA ALA A 171 4.62 8.96 1.99
C ALA A 171 5.33 10.07 2.77
N ASP A 172 5.77 11.11 2.09
CA ASP A 172 6.23 12.37 2.67
C ASP A 172 5.00 13.17 3.15
N LEU A 173 4.60 12.94 4.42
CA LEU A 173 3.37 13.49 5.00
C LEU A 173 3.54 14.94 5.45
N ASP A 174 4.74 15.33 5.87
CA ASP A 174 5.01 16.67 6.39
C ASP A 174 5.72 17.59 5.38
N GLY A 175 6.12 17.05 4.22
CA GLY A 175 6.70 17.80 3.12
C GLY A 175 8.17 18.16 3.32
N ASP A 176 8.91 17.44 4.17
CA ASP A 176 10.31 17.72 4.45
C ASP A 176 11.28 17.06 3.45
N GLY A 177 10.78 16.11 2.65
CA GLY A 177 11.47 15.41 1.58
C GLY A 177 11.97 14.02 1.95
N PHE A 178 11.78 13.58 3.19
CA PHE A 178 11.89 12.17 3.59
C PHE A 178 10.49 11.59 3.71
N ALA A 179 10.31 10.35 3.27
CA ALA A 179 8.98 9.75 3.36
C ALA A 179 8.84 8.97 4.68
N GLU A 180 7.75 9.25 5.40
CA GLU A 180 7.39 8.50 6.59
C GLU A 180 6.88 7.12 6.23
N ILE A 181 7.25 6.14 7.06
CA ILE A 181 6.62 4.83 7.12
C ILE A 181 5.57 4.92 8.23
N TYR A 182 4.29 4.79 7.90
CA TYR A 182 3.23 4.81 8.89
C TYR A 182 2.55 3.45 8.99
N VAL A 183 2.40 2.99 10.23
CA VAL A 183 1.95 1.65 10.59
C VAL A 183 0.67 1.73 11.40
N GLY A 184 -0.33 0.98 11.00
CA GLY A 184 -1.54 0.77 11.79
C GLY A 184 -1.34 -0.35 12.80
N CYS A 185 -1.77 -0.12 14.04
CA CYS A 185 -1.67 -1.04 15.15
C CYS A 185 -3.08 -1.33 15.71
N ASP A 186 -3.40 -2.62 15.85
CA ASP A 186 -4.65 -3.09 16.44
C ASP A 186 -4.45 -3.32 17.95
N ASP A 187 -4.50 -2.23 18.71
CA ASP A 187 -4.47 -2.27 20.18
C ASP A 187 -5.10 -1.01 20.76
N ALA A 188 -5.71 -1.17 21.94
CA ALA A 188 -6.40 -0.11 22.68
C ALA A 188 -5.48 1.02 23.20
N ASN A 189 -4.17 0.89 23.08
CA ASN A 189 -3.22 1.90 23.55
C ASN A 189 -2.40 2.54 22.44
N GLU A 190 -2.49 2.02 21.22
CA GLU A 190 -1.65 2.43 20.10
C GLU A 190 -2.41 2.26 18.78
N GLY A 191 -2.65 3.32 18.06
CA GLY A 191 -3.38 3.28 16.80
C GLY A 191 -2.47 3.42 15.59
N ILE A 192 -1.55 4.38 15.65
CA ILE A 192 -0.69 4.73 14.52
C ILE A 192 0.73 4.96 15.01
N GLU A 193 1.68 4.26 14.43
CA GLU A 193 3.11 4.51 14.63
C GLU A 193 3.71 5.09 13.36
N ILE A 194 4.52 6.15 13.51
CA ILE A 194 5.22 6.82 12.41
C ILE A 194 6.72 6.66 12.62
N ILE A 195 7.38 6.15 11.59
CA ILE A 195 8.82 5.95 11.53
C ILE A 195 9.38 6.80 10.39
N GLU A 196 10.49 7.47 10.65
CA GLU A 196 11.11 8.37 9.69
C GLU A 196 12.64 8.21 9.68
N TRP A 197 13.26 8.53 8.56
CA TRP A 197 14.70 8.65 8.40
C TRP A 197 15.21 9.93 9.09
N ASN A 198 16.16 9.79 9.98
CA ASN A 198 16.66 10.92 10.78
C ASN A 198 17.71 11.80 10.07
N GLY A 199 17.92 11.62 8.78
CA GLY A 199 18.91 12.37 7.99
C GLY A 199 20.38 12.04 8.28
N SER A 200 20.65 11.01 9.10
CA SER A 200 22.01 10.73 9.60
C SER A 200 22.45 9.28 9.57
N ASN A 201 21.71 8.40 8.94
CA ASN A 201 21.94 6.96 8.77
C ASN A 201 21.04 6.03 9.60
N ASP A 202 19.86 6.45 10.03
CA ASP A 202 18.98 5.55 10.76
C ASP A 202 17.51 5.95 10.67
N TRP A 203 16.62 4.96 10.59
CA TRP A 203 15.18 5.11 10.79
C TRP A 203 14.85 4.99 12.27
N ALA A 204 13.92 5.77 12.73
CA ALA A 204 13.47 5.75 14.12
C ALA A 204 11.98 6.07 14.21
N THR A 205 11.30 5.52 15.21
CA THR A 205 9.95 5.95 15.57
C THR A 205 9.98 7.41 16.01
N VAL A 206 9.24 8.25 15.30
CA VAL A 206 9.10 9.69 15.61
C VAL A 206 7.81 9.98 16.35
N LEU A 207 6.80 9.10 16.17
CA LEU A 207 5.52 9.27 16.84
C LEU A 207 4.83 7.93 17.06
N THR A 208 4.25 7.74 18.23
CA THR A 208 3.20 6.76 18.52
C THR A 208 1.94 7.53 18.92
N TYR A 209 0.83 7.25 18.29
CA TYR A 209 -0.43 7.94 18.49
C TYR A 209 -1.52 6.98 18.95
N ASP A 210 -1.97 7.17 20.17
CA ASP A 210 -3.08 6.42 20.77
C ASP A 210 -4.40 6.88 20.16
N TRP A 211 -5.12 5.97 19.50
CA TRP A 211 -6.37 6.26 18.85
C TRP A 211 -7.40 5.15 19.05
N ASN A 212 -8.44 5.44 19.84
CA ASN A 212 -9.57 4.55 20.13
C ASN A 212 -9.14 3.13 20.55
N ASP A 213 -9.58 2.12 19.80
CA ASP A 213 -9.25 0.71 19.96
C ASP A 213 -8.25 0.24 18.88
N GLY A 214 -7.35 1.15 18.45
CA GLY A 214 -6.34 0.89 17.44
C GLY A 214 -6.78 1.26 16.01
N ALA A 215 -5.85 1.22 15.07
CA ALA A 215 -6.09 1.44 13.65
C ALA A 215 -6.16 0.09 12.93
N ASN A 216 -7.36 -0.41 12.66
CA ASN A 216 -7.55 -1.66 11.94
C ASN A 216 -7.06 -1.57 10.49
N GLN A 217 -7.17 -0.40 9.87
CA GLN A 217 -6.55 -0.09 8.60
C GLN A 217 -6.30 1.40 8.42
N ILE A 218 -5.20 1.74 7.74
CA ILE A 218 -4.86 3.10 7.30
C ILE A 218 -4.90 3.15 5.77
N SER A 219 -5.38 4.27 5.23
CA SER A 219 -5.43 4.51 3.78
C SER A 219 -4.07 4.93 3.21
N GLU A 220 -3.94 4.88 1.90
CA GLU A 220 -2.97 5.69 1.19
C GLU A 220 -3.25 7.18 1.44
N PRO A 221 -2.21 8.04 1.47
CA PRO A 221 -2.39 9.45 1.76
C PRO A 221 -2.97 10.22 0.57
N ALA A 222 -3.68 11.29 0.89
CA ALA A 222 -4.16 12.26 -0.10
C ALA A 222 -4.41 13.62 0.55
N ASP A 223 -4.38 14.68 -0.24
CA ASP A 223 -4.84 16.01 0.16
C ASP A 223 -6.39 15.98 0.22
N ILE A 224 -6.92 15.68 1.42
CA ILE A 224 -8.35 15.45 1.65
C ILE A 224 -9.12 16.76 1.78
N ASP A 225 -8.51 17.79 2.33
CA ASP A 225 -9.16 19.08 2.60
C ASP A 225 -8.79 20.18 1.60
N GLY A 226 -7.80 19.94 0.75
CA GLY A 226 -7.39 20.87 -0.32
C GLY A 226 -6.42 21.96 0.13
N ASP A 227 -5.74 21.76 1.23
CA ASP A 227 -4.76 22.71 1.75
C ASP A 227 -3.35 22.48 1.18
N GLY A 228 -3.12 21.35 0.53
CA GLY A 228 -1.88 20.94 -0.14
C GLY A 228 -0.97 20.08 0.72
N ALA A 229 -1.29 19.83 1.98
CA ALA A 229 -0.67 18.79 2.80
C ALA A 229 -1.30 17.43 2.49
N LEU A 230 -0.67 16.35 2.93
CA LEU A 230 -1.24 15.02 2.80
C LEU A 230 -1.81 14.55 4.14
N GLU A 231 -3.02 14.04 4.11
CA GLU A 231 -3.67 13.38 5.23
C GLU A 231 -3.72 11.87 5.01
N ILE A 232 -3.75 11.13 6.10
CA ILE A 232 -4.12 9.73 6.14
C ILE A 232 -5.48 9.58 6.80
N ALA A 233 -6.26 8.60 6.36
CA ALA A 233 -7.48 8.20 7.03
C ALA A 233 -7.30 6.80 7.63
N ALA A 234 -7.81 6.61 8.85
CA ALA A 234 -7.79 5.32 9.50
C ALA A 234 -9.20 4.91 9.94
N ILE A 235 -9.41 3.60 10.04
CA ILE A 235 -10.64 2.99 10.56
C ILE A 235 -10.28 2.03 11.68
N ASP A 236 -10.99 2.11 12.82
CA ASP A 236 -10.83 1.17 13.91
C ASP A 236 -11.71 -0.08 13.74
N GLU A 237 -11.61 -1.04 14.67
CA GLU A 237 -12.39 -2.26 14.61
C GLU A 237 -13.89 -2.02 14.83
N ASP A 238 -14.27 -0.98 15.58
CA ASP A 238 -15.65 -0.55 15.82
C ASP A 238 -16.22 0.27 14.66
N GLY A 239 -15.43 0.57 13.64
CA GLY A 239 -15.82 1.30 12.45
C GLY A 239 -15.82 2.82 12.61
N ALA A 240 -15.15 3.37 13.63
CA ALA A 240 -14.88 4.80 13.68
C ALA A 240 -13.82 5.17 12.63
N VAL A 241 -13.98 6.34 12.04
CA VAL A 241 -13.07 6.86 11.02
C VAL A 241 -12.44 8.15 11.51
N GLY A 242 -11.13 8.22 11.47
CA GLY A 242 -10.33 9.42 11.73
C GLY A 242 -9.57 9.85 10.49
N VAL A 243 -9.34 11.15 10.36
CA VAL A 243 -8.43 11.76 9.39
C VAL A 243 -7.31 12.44 10.17
N PHE A 244 -6.09 12.29 9.73
CA PHE A 244 -4.93 12.74 10.46
C PHE A 244 -3.96 13.45 9.54
N SER A 245 -3.53 14.67 9.96
CA SER A 245 -2.44 15.41 9.35
C SER A 245 -1.20 15.28 10.23
N PHE A 246 -0.05 14.98 9.65
CA PHE A 246 1.24 14.92 10.32
C PHE A 246 2.06 16.17 10.04
N ASN A 247 2.80 16.66 11.03
CA ASN A 247 3.60 17.88 10.90
C ASN A 247 5.07 17.68 11.31
N GLY A 248 5.58 16.46 11.20
CA GLY A 248 6.95 16.10 11.60
C GLY A 248 7.12 15.80 13.10
N SER A 249 6.09 15.99 13.92
CA SER A 249 6.19 15.75 15.37
C SER A 249 4.90 15.40 16.07
N SER A 250 3.77 15.62 15.43
CA SER A 250 2.45 15.33 16.00
C SER A 250 1.43 15.04 14.91
N LEU A 251 0.48 14.17 15.25
CA LEU A 251 -0.74 14.01 14.47
C LEU A 251 -1.83 14.93 15.00
N THR A 252 -2.46 15.65 14.10
CA THR A 252 -3.70 16.38 14.38
C THR A 252 -4.85 15.58 13.82
N SER A 253 -5.77 15.12 14.69
CA SER A 253 -6.93 14.37 14.22
C SER A 253 -8.08 15.30 13.88
N GLU A 254 -8.62 15.12 12.69
CA GLU A 254 -9.93 15.64 12.30
C GLU A 254 -10.91 14.47 12.32
N THR A 255 -11.66 14.34 13.39
CA THR A 255 -12.57 13.22 13.53
C THR A 255 -13.75 13.35 12.58
N VAL A 256 -13.85 12.45 11.64
CA VAL A 256 -14.95 12.40 10.67
C VAL A 256 -16.18 11.70 11.27
N SER A 257 -15.98 10.71 12.13
CA SER A 257 -17.06 10.00 12.83
C SER A 257 -16.52 9.28 14.07
N ASN A 258 -17.01 9.63 15.24
CA ASN A 258 -16.68 8.95 16.52
C ASN A 258 -17.60 7.79 16.82
N SER A 259 -18.42 7.37 15.91
CA SER A 259 -19.35 6.29 16.15
C SER A 259 -19.65 5.55 14.88
N ASN A 260 -19.66 4.26 14.99
CA ASN A 260 -20.30 3.39 14.04
C ASN A 260 -21.62 4.00 13.55
N PRO A 261 -21.72 4.41 12.28
CA PRO A 261 -22.93 5.07 11.77
C PRO A 261 -24.18 4.20 11.84
N SER A 262 -24.05 2.91 12.12
CA SER A 262 -25.17 1.98 12.28
C SER A 262 -25.48 1.63 13.75
N GLY A 263 -24.64 2.02 14.73
CA GLY A 263 -24.85 1.74 16.15
C GLY A 263 -24.80 0.25 16.51
N THR A 264 -24.19 -0.57 15.67
CA THR A 264 -23.92 -1.99 15.91
C THR A 264 -22.45 -2.16 16.20
N SER A 265 -22.05 -2.89 17.24
CA SER A 265 -20.64 -3.27 17.41
C SER A 265 -20.26 -4.17 16.24
N TYR A 266 -19.14 -3.85 15.61
CA TYR A 266 -18.52 -4.70 14.61
C TYR A 266 -17.62 -5.69 15.32
N ASP A 267 -17.73 -6.95 14.95
CA ASP A 267 -16.91 -8.00 15.54
C ASP A 267 -15.71 -8.22 14.59
N GLY A 268 -14.67 -7.47 14.86
CA GLY A 268 -13.31 -7.56 14.39
C GLY A 268 -13.04 -8.32 13.10
N GLY A 269 -13.00 -7.65 11.98
CA GLY A 269 -12.38 -8.23 10.82
C GLY A 269 -13.02 -7.86 9.49
N GLY A 270 -12.32 -7.10 8.69
CA GLY A 270 -12.71 -6.81 7.31
C GLY A 270 -13.09 -5.36 7.03
N ASN A 271 -12.78 -4.46 7.94
CA ASN A 271 -12.89 -3.03 7.65
C ASN A 271 -11.82 -2.65 6.62
N GLN A 272 -12.22 -1.91 5.61
CA GLN A 272 -11.33 -1.41 4.58
C GLN A 272 -11.59 0.07 4.37
N ILE A 273 -10.51 0.83 4.19
CA ILE A 273 -10.59 2.26 3.92
C ILE A 273 -9.75 2.60 2.71
N ALA A 274 -10.23 3.50 1.89
CA ALA A 274 -9.52 4.04 0.75
C ALA A 274 -9.90 5.51 0.52
N ILE A 275 -8.98 6.27 -0.04
CA ILE A 275 -9.23 7.64 -0.46
C ILE A 275 -9.14 7.68 -1.98
N PHE A 276 -10.17 8.19 -2.63
CA PHE A 276 -10.21 8.28 -4.08
C PHE A 276 -11.22 9.32 -4.55
N ASN A 277 -10.88 10.13 -5.53
CA ASN A 277 -11.83 11.03 -6.18
C ASN A 277 -12.70 10.24 -7.16
N LEU A 278 -13.87 9.79 -6.71
CA LEU A 278 -14.78 8.91 -7.46
C LEU A 278 -15.48 9.60 -8.61
N ASP A 279 -15.84 10.86 -8.43
CA ASP A 279 -16.62 11.61 -9.43
C ASP A 279 -15.79 12.58 -10.26
N ASN A 280 -14.49 12.68 -9.97
CA ASN A 280 -13.54 13.62 -10.56
C ASN A 280 -13.95 15.10 -10.36
N ILE A 281 -14.66 15.42 -9.27
CA ILE A 281 -15.12 16.76 -8.94
C ILE A 281 -14.68 17.11 -7.51
N GLY A 282 -13.88 18.17 -7.39
CA GLY A 282 -13.43 18.65 -6.07
C GLY A 282 -12.38 17.78 -5.41
N LEU A 283 -12.50 17.57 -4.12
CA LEU A 283 -11.59 16.81 -3.27
C LEU A 283 -11.88 15.30 -3.34
N PRO A 284 -10.93 14.45 -2.95
CA PRO A 284 -11.19 13.01 -2.90
C PRO A 284 -12.18 12.64 -1.79
N GLU A 285 -12.88 11.54 -1.98
CA GLU A 285 -13.79 10.95 -1.00
C GLU A 285 -13.10 9.85 -0.21
N ILE A 286 -13.50 9.72 1.06
CA ILE A 286 -13.15 8.58 1.92
C ILE A 286 -14.19 7.49 1.71
N ILE A 287 -13.73 6.33 1.26
CA ILE A 287 -14.57 5.16 1.01
C ILE A 287 -14.31 4.14 2.10
N VAL A 288 -15.34 3.71 2.77
CA VAL A 288 -15.28 2.72 3.85
C VAL A 288 -16.11 1.50 3.49
N ALA A 289 -15.49 0.33 3.57
CA ALA A 289 -16.20 -0.95 3.52
C ALA A 289 -16.18 -1.58 4.93
N GLN A 290 -17.33 -1.83 5.48
CA GLN A 290 -17.51 -2.36 6.84
C GLN A 290 -18.29 -3.65 6.80
N GLN A 291 -17.97 -4.58 7.68
CA GLN A 291 -18.77 -5.77 7.92
C GLN A 291 -19.64 -5.54 9.16
N ASP A 292 -20.97 -5.68 9.03
CA ASP A 292 -21.85 -5.61 10.18
C ASP A 292 -21.88 -6.94 10.97
N ALA A 293 -22.39 -6.89 12.23
CA ALA A 293 -22.51 -8.06 13.10
C ALA A 293 -23.41 -9.18 12.53
N SER A 294 -24.14 -8.94 11.45
CA SER A 294 -24.94 -9.93 10.73
C SER A 294 -24.22 -10.58 9.54
N ASN A 295 -22.93 -10.31 9.38
CA ASN A 295 -22.10 -10.72 8.24
C ASN A 295 -22.58 -10.14 6.88
N SER A 296 -23.26 -9.02 6.87
CA SER A 296 -23.52 -8.27 5.65
C SER A 296 -22.46 -7.18 5.47
N THR A 297 -21.89 -7.07 4.27
CA THR A 297 -20.89 -6.05 3.94
C THR A 297 -21.61 -4.82 3.39
N GLU A 298 -21.39 -3.67 3.99
CA GLU A 298 -21.84 -2.37 3.47
C GLU A 298 -20.66 -1.57 2.93
N ILE A 299 -20.87 -0.86 1.82
CA ILE A 299 -19.95 0.13 1.26
C ILE A 299 -20.61 1.51 1.46
N LYS A 300 -19.87 2.44 2.04
CA LYS A 300 -20.31 3.82 2.29
C LYS A 300 -19.35 4.81 1.68
#